data_79f545baf6fb459ceb0a8135737e173a
#
_entry.id   79f545baf6fb459ceb0a8135737e173a
#
_cell.length_a   1.000
_cell.length_b   1.000
_cell.length_c   1.000
_cell.angle_alpha   90.00
_cell.angle_beta   90.00
_cell.angle_gamma   90.00
#
_symmetry.space_group_name_H-M   'P 1'
#
loop_
_entity.id
_entity.type
_entity.pdbx_description
1 polymer ?
#
loop_
_entity_poly.entity_id
_entity_poly.type
_entity_poly.pdbx_seq_one_letter_code
_entity_poly.pdbx_strand_id
1 'polypeptide(L)'
;KVLKAAIRAKVNLVDIDDDYDATQRCLELDQEARNAGILAIVGLGATPGLTNLLAKYGARGIEPEKIETSWVWTAVDPLMGPAIIYHFFHAISGEVPTYIDGRWVKVKALSEPEVVEFPAPFGRTEVANVGHPEPVTIPRYIRGVKKVTNKGTVWPKLLADLAKTFAMIGLTEMREVSLGSLTICPRDLMVELTLRLNELSSPELVESVIKEIEGFGEYAMGVALRVDVEGKKEDRVIRRSYSLVSPSAVRATALPAALGVVKMLRENYENRGVYPPEGIIEPEKFLRDVAKDFEIQEVEEKRGKLSQILE
;
A
#
# COMPACT_ATOMS: atom_id res chain seq x y z
N LYS A 1 -15.39 11.41 4.89
CA LYS A 1 -15.93 12.50 5.76
C LYS A 1 -14.94 13.67 5.84
N VAL A 2 -13.64 13.42 6.09
CA VAL A 2 -12.59 14.46 6.24
C VAL A 2 -12.48 15.34 5.00
N LEU A 3 -12.34 14.75 3.79
CA LEU A 3 -12.28 15.52 2.53
C LEU A 3 -13.49 16.44 2.33
N LYS A 4 -14.72 15.97 2.63
CA LYS A 4 -15.92 16.84 2.56
C LYS A 4 -15.87 18.01 3.54
N ALA A 5 -15.25 17.83 4.70
CA ALA A 5 -15.03 18.93 5.65
C ALA A 5 -13.97 19.92 5.12
N ALA A 6 -12.87 19.41 4.55
CA ALA A 6 -11.83 20.24 3.93
C ALA A 6 -12.40 21.09 2.75
N ILE A 7 -13.22 20.48 1.88
CA ILE A 7 -13.91 21.17 0.78
C ILE A 7 -14.78 22.32 1.33
N ARG A 8 -15.61 22.06 2.35
CA ARG A 8 -16.45 23.10 2.97
C ARG A 8 -15.63 24.20 3.62
N ALA A 9 -14.53 23.85 4.27
CA ALA A 9 -13.64 24.81 4.92
C ALA A 9 -12.70 25.52 3.94
N LYS A 10 -12.65 25.09 2.66
CA LYS A 10 -11.72 25.58 1.64
C LYS A 10 -10.24 25.44 2.06
N VAL A 11 -9.91 24.29 2.67
CA VAL A 11 -8.56 23.98 3.14
C VAL A 11 -8.01 22.83 2.33
N ASN A 12 -6.74 22.94 1.91
CA ASN A 12 -6.01 21.86 1.25
C ASN A 12 -5.86 20.66 2.19
N LEU A 13 -5.75 19.45 1.62
CA LEU A 13 -5.68 18.20 2.37
C LEU A 13 -4.52 17.34 1.87
N VAL A 14 -3.79 16.74 2.77
CA VAL A 14 -2.97 15.54 2.54
C VAL A 14 -3.54 14.43 3.41
N ASP A 15 -3.76 13.28 2.83
CA ASP A 15 -4.42 12.11 3.43
C ASP A 15 -3.53 10.88 3.25
N ILE A 16 -3.50 10.00 4.23
CA ILE A 16 -2.74 8.73 4.23
C ILE A 16 -3.64 7.49 4.17
N ASP A 17 -4.93 7.68 3.91
CA ASP A 17 -5.92 6.59 3.84
C ASP A 17 -5.50 5.57 2.78
N ASP A 18 -5.53 4.29 3.16
CA ASP A 18 -5.09 3.14 2.35
C ASP A 18 -6.26 2.22 1.93
N ASP A 19 -7.49 2.58 2.27
CA ASP A 19 -8.67 1.87 1.80
C ASP A 19 -9.00 2.23 0.33
N TYR A 20 -9.03 1.23 -0.54
CA TYR A 20 -9.27 1.41 -1.97
C TYR A 20 -10.66 2.03 -2.28
N ASP A 21 -11.67 1.67 -1.51
CA ASP A 21 -13.03 2.17 -1.68
C ASP A 21 -13.18 3.60 -1.14
N ALA A 22 -12.47 3.98 -0.08
CA ALA A 22 -12.37 5.35 0.40
C ALA A 22 -11.66 6.24 -0.63
N THR A 23 -10.56 5.75 -1.21
CA THR A 23 -9.86 6.43 -2.31
C THR A 23 -10.78 6.65 -3.51
N GLN A 24 -11.56 5.65 -3.95
CA GLN A 24 -12.53 5.81 -5.05
C GLN A 24 -13.54 6.91 -4.75
N ARG A 25 -14.15 6.90 -3.54
CA ARG A 25 -15.08 7.94 -3.11
C ARG A 25 -14.44 9.32 -2.99
N CYS A 26 -13.16 9.41 -2.64
CA CYS A 26 -12.44 10.68 -2.63
C CYS A 26 -12.23 11.22 -4.05
N LEU A 27 -11.86 10.39 -5.00
CA LEU A 27 -11.69 10.78 -6.40
C LEU A 27 -13.00 11.28 -7.05
N GLU A 28 -14.15 10.77 -6.64
CA GLU A 28 -15.47 11.25 -7.09
C GLU A 28 -15.77 12.71 -6.68
N LEU A 29 -15.09 13.21 -5.64
CA LEU A 29 -15.23 14.59 -5.15
C LEU A 29 -14.30 15.59 -5.85
N ASP A 30 -13.58 15.16 -6.92
CA ASP A 30 -12.64 16.01 -7.64
C ASP A 30 -13.25 17.34 -8.10
N GLN A 31 -14.43 17.30 -8.72
CA GLN A 31 -15.08 18.51 -9.21
C GLN A 31 -15.52 19.44 -8.06
N GLU A 32 -15.98 18.88 -6.93
CA GLU A 32 -16.35 19.68 -5.76
C GLU A 32 -15.11 20.37 -5.15
N ALA A 33 -13.99 19.65 -5.08
CA ALA A 33 -12.71 20.20 -4.61
C ALA A 33 -12.17 21.30 -5.55
N ARG A 34 -12.28 21.12 -6.88
CA ARG A 34 -11.96 22.15 -7.88
C ARG A 34 -12.79 23.40 -7.68
N ASN A 35 -14.10 23.27 -7.54
CA ASN A 35 -15.01 24.37 -7.33
C ASN A 35 -14.74 25.13 -6.02
N ALA A 36 -14.29 24.41 -4.99
CA ALA A 36 -13.89 25.00 -3.71
C ALA A 36 -12.49 25.66 -3.75
N GLY A 37 -11.71 25.43 -4.84
CA GLY A 37 -10.36 25.96 -5.01
C GLY A 37 -9.31 25.26 -4.16
N ILE A 38 -9.55 24.03 -3.69
CA ILE A 38 -8.61 23.27 -2.88
C ILE A 38 -7.85 22.21 -3.70
N LEU A 39 -6.67 21.85 -3.20
CA LEU A 39 -5.91 20.66 -3.60
C LEU A 39 -5.98 19.62 -2.48
N ALA A 40 -6.39 18.41 -2.83
CA ALA A 40 -6.33 17.26 -1.94
C ALA A 40 -5.43 16.18 -2.54
N ILE A 41 -4.44 15.72 -1.79
CA ILE A 41 -3.59 14.56 -2.13
C ILE A 41 -4.02 13.42 -1.23
N VAL A 42 -4.54 12.34 -1.83
CA VAL A 42 -5.09 11.20 -1.11
C VAL A 42 -4.17 9.99 -1.23
N GLY A 43 -3.96 9.27 -0.13
CA GLY A 43 -3.11 8.09 -0.09
C GLY A 43 -1.61 8.41 -0.21
N LEU A 44 -1.10 9.42 0.47
CA LEU A 44 0.32 9.77 0.47
C LEU A 44 1.02 9.23 1.72
N GLY A 45 1.12 7.91 1.80
CA GLY A 45 1.85 7.17 2.84
C GLY A 45 3.02 6.35 2.29
N ALA A 46 3.27 5.22 2.92
CA ALA A 46 4.24 4.23 2.45
C ALA A 46 3.67 3.43 1.25
N THR A 47 2.51 2.83 1.46
CA THR A 47 1.69 2.10 0.49
C THR A 47 0.22 2.34 0.86
N PRO A 48 -0.56 3.03 0.05
CA PRO A 48 -0.17 3.81 -1.12
C PRO A 48 0.72 5.01 -0.77
N GLY A 49 1.34 5.58 -1.79
CA GLY A 49 2.15 6.79 -1.66
C GLY A 49 3.54 6.60 -2.25
N LEU A 50 4.51 6.11 -1.49
CA LEU A 50 5.85 5.82 -2.01
C LEU A 50 5.79 4.77 -3.11
N THR A 51 4.98 3.72 -2.97
CA THR A 51 4.76 2.71 -4.01
C THR A 51 4.26 3.32 -5.32
N ASN A 52 3.31 4.26 -5.27
CA ASN A 52 2.80 4.97 -6.45
C ASN A 52 3.86 5.84 -7.11
N LEU A 53 4.66 6.55 -6.31
CA LEU A 53 5.73 7.42 -6.82
C LEU A 53 6.89 6.62 -7.40
N LEU A 54 7.26 5.49 -6.80
CA LEU A 54 8.23 4.56 -7.35
C LEU A 54 7.73 3.95 -8.67
N ALA A 55 6.46 3.57 -8.75
CA ALA A 55 5.83 3.08 -9.98
C ALA A 55 5.89 4.14 -11.10
N LYS A 56 5.52 5.39 -10.81
CA LYS A 56 5.61 6.50 -11.76
C LYS A 56 7.04 6.79 -12.17
N TYR A 57 8.00 6.75 -11.24
CA TYR A 57 9.42 6.94 -11.52
C TYR A 57 9.95 5.82 -12.42
N GLY A 58 9.64 4.57 -12.09
CA GLY A 58 10.07 3.39 -12.85
C GLY A 58 9.49 3.31 -14.26
N ALA A 59 8.31 3.89 -14.49
CA ALA A 59 7.67 3.93 -15.81
C ALA A 59 8.29 4.97 -16.78
N ARG A 60 9.22 5.81 -16.32
CA ARG A 60 9.82 6.85 -17.15
C ARG A 60 10.67 6.28 -18.28
N GLY A 61 10.44 6.80 -19.49
CA GLY A 61 11.23 6.46 -20.68
C GLY A 61 11.08 5.03 -21.17
N ILE A 62 10.03 4.34 -20.75
CA ILE A 62 9.58 3.06 -21.27
C ILE A 62 8.08 3.11 -21.57
N GLU A 63 7.57 2.16 -22.33
CA GLU A 63 6.13 1.89 -22.50
C GLU A 63 5.72 0.87 -21.43
N PRO A 64 5.17 1.30 -20.29
CA PRO A 64 4.88 0.40 -19.18
C PRO A 64 3.73 -0.53 -19.53
N GLU A 65 3.91 -1.82 -19.27
CA GLU A 65 2.88 -2.84 -19.51
C GLU A 65 2.38 -3.44 -18.19
N LYS A 66 3.26 -3.59 -17.19
CA LYS A 66 2.96 -4.24 -15.93
C LYS A 66 3.61 -3.48 -14.77
N ILE A 67 2.83 -3.28 -13.71
CA ILE A 67 3.28 -2.70 -12.43
C ILE A 67 2.78 -3.59 -11.30
N GLU A 68 3.69 -4.02 -10.46
CA GLU A 68 3.38 -4.83 -9.27
C GLU A 68 3.93 -4.11 -8.05
N THR A 69 3.05 -3.85 -7.10
CA THR A 69 3.41 -3.29 -5.80
C THR A 69 3.26 -4.37 -4.74
N SER A 70 4.25 -4.50 -3.88
CA SER A 70 4.24 -5.50 -2.82
C SER A 70 4.74 -4.91 -1.52
N TRP A 71 4.21 -5.41 -0.41
CA TRP A 71 4.60 -4.96 0.91
C TRP A 71 4.53 -6.08 1.95
N VAL A 72 5.35 -5.93 2.97
CA VAL A 72 5.29 -6.71 4.22
C VAL A 72 5.54 -5.78 5.39
N TRP A 73 4.74 -5.87 6.44
CA TRP A 73 4.93 -5.09 7.66
C TRP A 73 4.83 -5.97 8.90
N THR A 74 5.47 -5.53 9.97
CA THR A 74 5.49 -6.25 11.24
C THR A 74 4.25 -5.88 12.07
N ALA A 75 3.34 -6.83 12.27
CA ALA A 75 2.04 -6.62 12.91
C ALA A 75 2.10 -6.68 14.45
N VAL A 76 3.13 -6.10 15.06
CA VAL A 76 3.36 -6.16 16.51
C VAL A 76 3.69 -4.79 17.11
N ASP A 77 3.46 -3.70 16.38
CA ASP A 77 3.70 -2.36 16.90
C ASP A 77 2.70 -2.06 18.04
N PRO A 78 3.18 -1.80 19.26
CA PRO A 78 2.31 -1.49 20.41
C PRO A 78 1.53 -0.17 20.26
N LEU A 79 1.93 0.67 19.30
CA LEU A 79 1.22 1.91 18.97
C LEU A 79 0.14 1.72 17.91
N MET A 80 -0.08 0.48 17.48
CA MET A 80 -1.11 0.14 16.50
C MET A 80 -2.50 0.42 17.05
N GLY A 81 -3.21 1.32 16.40
CA GLY A 81 -4.59 1.66 16.76
C GLY A 81 -5.62 0.81 15.98
N PRO A 82 -6.90 0.90 16.36
CA PRO A 82 -7.97 0.12 15.74
C PRO A 82 -8.11 0.35 14.23
N ALA A 83 -7.79 1.53 13.74
CA ALA A 83 -7.90 1.87 12.31
C ALA A 83 -7.01 0.99 11.42
N ILE A 84 -5.76 0.74 11.84
CA ILE A 84 -4.80 -0.09 11.08
C ILE A 84 -5.28 -1.55 11.03
N ILE A 85 -5.77 -2.08 12.16
CA ILE A 85 -6.29 -3.46 12.24
C ILE A 85 -7.56 -3.58 11.38
N TYR A 86 -8.44 -2.57 11.45
CA TYR A 86 -9.65 -2.54 10.65
C TYR A 86 -9.34 -2.52 9.16
N HIS A 87 -8.41 -1.64 8.71
CA HIS A 87 -7.92 -1.60 7.35
C HIS A 87 -7.37 -2.96 6.92
N PHE A 88 -6.48 -3.56 7.72
CA PHE A 88 -5.88 -4.85 7.38
C PHE A 88 -6.95 -5.93 7.15
N PHE A 89 -7.94 -6.05 8.03
CA PHE A 89 -9.04 -6.99 7.83
C PHE A 89 -9.91 -6.64 6.62
N HIS A 90 -10.07 -5.34 6.30
CA HIS A 90 -10.73 -4.91 5.08
C HIS A 90 -9.96 -5.35 3.84
N ALA A 91 -8.66 -5.13 3.82
CA ALA A 91 -7.79 -5.45 2.69
C ALA A 91 -7.72 -6.95 2.35
N ILE A 92 -7.88 -7.83 3.36
CA ILE A 92 -7.82 -9.29 3.19
C ILE A 92 -9.20 -9.97 3.05
N SER A 93 -10.29 -9.20 2.95
CA SER A 93 -11.66 -9.73 2.93
C SER A 93 -12.30 -9.66 1.56
N GLY A 94 -13.12 -10.64 1.23
CA GLY A 94 -14.01 -10.65 0.07
C GLY A 94 -13.29 -10.56 -1.27
N GLU A 95 -13.78 -9.69 -2.15
CA GLU A 95 -13.21 -9.40 -3.47
C GLU A 95 -12.58 -7.99 -3.48
N VAL A 96 -11.37 -7.91 -3.99
CA VAL A 96 -10.57 -6.68 -4.03
C VAL A 96 -10.28 -6.24 -5.46
N PRO A 97 -10.14 -4.94 -5.71
CA PRO A 97 -9.89 -4.45 -7.06
C PRO A 97 -8.46 -4.75 -7.51
N THR A 98 -8.33 -5.11 -8.77
CA THR A 98 -7.06 -5.19 -9.49
C THR A 98 -7.26 -4.71 -10.93
N TYR A 99 -6.17 -4.48 -11.66
CA TYR A 99 -6.22 -4.04 -13.04
C TYR A 99 -5.52 -5.06 -13.93
N ILE A 100 -6.26 -5.71 -14.83
CA ILE A 100 -5.79 -6.79 -15.70
C ILE A 100 -6.31 -6.56 -17.11
N ASP A 101 -5.46 -6.74 -18.12
CA ASP A 101 -5.78 -6.58 -19.55
C ASP A 101 -6.44 -5.22 -19.86
N GLY A 102 -5.95 -4.16 -19.23
CA GLY A 102 -6.44 -2.81 -19.47
C GLY A 102 -7.80 -2.48 -18.85
N ARG A 103 -8.28 -3.27 -17.89
CA ARG A 103 -9.60 -3.08 -17.24
C ARG A 103 -9.54 -3.41 -15.75
N TRP A 104 -10.37 -2.71 -14.97
CA TRP A 104 -10.56 -3.06 -13.57
C TRP A 104 -11.40 -4.33 -13.45
N VAL A 105 -10.92 -5.27 -12.67
CA VAL A 105 -11.60 -6.50 -12.30
C VAL A 105 -11.51 -6.70 -10.78
N LYS A 106 -12.32 -7.60 -10.26
CA LYS A 106 -12.22 -8.02 -8.86
C LYS A 106 -11.62 -9.42 -8.79
N VAL A 107 -10.73 -9.62 -7.85
CA VAL A 107 -10.15 -10.92 -7.51
C VAL A 107 -10.41 -11.21 -6.04
N LYS A 108 -10.43 -12.50 -5.68
CA LYS A 108 -10.56 -12.87 -4.28
C LYS A 108 -9.34 -12.37 -3.49
N ALA A 109 -9.58 -11.72 -2.37
CA ALA A 109 -8.49 -11.38 -1.44
C ALA A 109 -7.73 -12.64 -1.02
N LEU A 110 -6.43 -12.51 -0.78
CA LEU A 110 -5.49 -13.59 -0.46
C LEU A 110 -5.33 -14.65 -1.57
N SER A 111 -5.82 -14.38 -2.79
CA SER A 111 -5.57 -15.24 -3.97
C SER A 111 -4.18 -14.98 -4.59
N GLU A 112 -3.77 -15.87 -5.47
CA GLU A 112 -2.53 -15.80 -6.25
C GLU A 112 -1.29 -15.53 -5.38
N PRO A 113 -1.02 -16.38 -4.37
CA PRO A 113 0.17 -16.21 -3.54
C PRO A 113 1.43 -16.36 -4.39
N GLU A 114 2.43 -15.53 -4.09
CA GLU A 114 3.76 -15.60 -4.71
C GLU A 114 4.85 -15.20 -3.71
N VAL A 115 6.08 -15.64 -3.97
CA VAL A 115 7.24 -15.27 -3.16
C VAL A 115 7.92 -14.06 -3.77
N VAL A 116 8.01 -12.98 -3.01
CA VAL A 116 8.68 -11.73 -3.36
C VAL A 116 9.95 -11.60 -2.54
N GLU A 117 11.05 -11.18 -3.18
CA GLU A 117 12.30 -10.86 -2.50
C GLU A 117 12.28 -9.41 -2.01
N PHE A 118 12.24 -9.23 -0.71
CA PHE A 118 12.37 -7.93 -0.05
C PHE A 118 13.80 -7.74 0.49
N PRO A 119 14.24 -6.51 0.80
CA PRO A 119 15.48 -6.29 1.53
C PRO A 119 15.48 -7.01 2.90
N ALA A 120 16.69 -7.34 3.38
CA ALA A 120 16.81 -7.86 4.75
C ALA A 120 16.19 -6.89 5.76
N PRO A 121 15.59 -7.41 6.84
CA PRO A 121 15.53 -8.80 7.28
C PRO A 121 14.36 -9.61 6.70
N PHE A 122 13.47 -9.01 5.90
CA PHE A 122 12.24 -9.65 5.42
C PHE A 122 12.52 -10.75 4.36
N GLY A 123 13.54 -10.56 3.50
CA GLY A 123 13.99 -11.56 2.54
C GLY A 123 12.86 -12.11 1.66
N ARG A 124 12.90 -13.41 1.40
CA ARG A 124 11.91 -14.12 0.59
C ARG A 124 10.61 -14.33 1.38
N THR A 125 9.61 -13.56 1.05
CA THR A 125 8.33 -13.54 1.78
C THR A 125 7.16 -13.81 0.84
N GLU A 126 6.25 -14.71 1.26
CA GLU A 126 5.01 -14.97 0.53
C GLU A 126 4.03 -13.81 0.73
N VAL A 127 3.55 -13.26 -0.37
CA VAL A 127 2.51 -12.22 -0.43
C VAL A 127 1.34 -12.70 -1.29
N ALA A 128 0.16 -12.12 -1.09
CA ALA A 128 -1.03 -12.45 -1.87
C ALA A 128 -1.83 -11.19 -2.19
N ASN A 129 -2.80 -11.27 -3.13
CA ASN A 129 -3.65 -10.14 -3.50
C ASN A 129 -4.38 -9.55 -2.29
N VAL A 130 -4.28 -8.24 -2.12
CA VAL A 130 -4.96 -7.48 -1.06
C VAL A 130 -5.64 -6.24 -1.63
N GLY A 131 -6.67 -5.76 -0.94
CA GLY A 131 -7.41 -4.56 -1.33
C GLY A 131 -6.64 -3.29 -0.98
N HIS A 132 -6.08 -2.64 -1.99
CA HIS A 132 -5.27 -1.43 -1.85
C HIS A 132 -5.54 -0.43 -2.98
N PRO A 133 -5.24 0.87 -2.82
CA PRO A 133 -5.51 1.90 -3.82
C PRO A 133 -4.68 1.84 -5.10
N GLU A 134 -3.47 1.27 -5.10
CA GLU A 134 -2.56 1.30 -6.26
C GLU A 134 -3.21 0.75 -7.54
N PRO A 135 -3.91 -0.40 -7.54
CA PRO A 135 -4.60 -0.86 -8.75
C PRO A 135 -5.75 0.04 -9.20
N VAL A 136 -6.27 0.87 -8.30
CA VAL A 136 -7.34 1.83 -8.60
C VAL A 136 -6.78 3.10 -9.24
N THR A 137 -5.64 3.59 -8.77
CA THR A 137 -5.13 4.92 -9.11
C THR A 137 -4.06 4.90 -10.19
N ILE A 138 -3.09 3.98 -10.13
CA ILE A 138 -1.96 3.90 -11.08
C ILE A 138 -2.42 3.86 -12.54
N PRO A 139 -3.42 3.05 -12.95
CA PRO A 139 -3.84 2.98 -14.35
C PRO A 139 -4.43 4.29 -14.89
N ARG A 140 -4.87 5.19 -14.01
CA ARG A 140 -5.44 6.49 -14.40
C ARG A 140 -4.38 7.50 -14.76
N TYR A 141 -3.16 7.36 -14.23
CA TYR A 141 -2.09 8.36 -14.34
C TYR A 141 -0.82 7.83 -15.03
N ILE A 142 -0.63 6.52 -15.09
CA ILE A 142 0.46 5.89 -15.84
C ILE A 142 -0.14 5.22 -17.09
N ARG A 143 -0.04 5.93 -18.22
CA ARG A 143 -0.64 5.48 -19.48
C ARG A 143 0.08 4.25 -20.03
N GLY A 144 -0.66 3.39 -20.72
CA GLY A 144 -0.13 2.21 -21.41
C GLY A 144 -0.08 0.94 -20.55
N VAL A 145 -0.13 1.08 -19.23
CA VAL A 145 -0.14 -0.08 -18.34
C VAL A 145 -1.35 -0.97 -18.59
N LYS A 146 -1.12 -2.28 -18.63
CA LYS A 146 -2.16 -3.31 -18.86
C LYS A 146 -2.46 -4.11 -17.61
N LYS A 147 -1.51 -4.20 -16.68
CA LYS A 147 -1.66 -4.93 -15.43
C LYS A 147 -1.11 -4.11 -14.27
N VAL A 148 -1.92 -3.94 -13.21
CA VAL A 148 -1.49 -3.39 -11.93
C VAL A 148 -2.04 -4.24 -10.81
N THR A 149 -1.17 -4.78 -9.96
CA THR A 149 -1.54 -5.58 -8.79
C THR A 149 -0.94 -4.99 -7.53
N ASN A 150 -1.62 -5.19 -6.41
CA ASN A 150 -1.05 -4.97 -5.09
C ASN A 150 -1.12 -6.28 -4.29
N LYS A 151 0.01 -6.68 -3.72
CA LYS A 151 0.11 -7.88 -2.91
C LYS A 151 0.78 -7.56 -1.58
N GLY A 152 0.29 -8.15 -0.52
CA GLY A 152 0.81 -7.85 0.81
C GLY A 152 0.70 -9.01 1.77
N THR A 153 1.42 -8.88 2.89
CA THR A 153 1.34 -9.78 4.03
C THR A 153 1.82 -9.08 5.30
N VAL A 154 1.62 -9.75 6.42
CA VAL A 154 2.17 -9.30 7.71
C VAL A 154 3.24 -10.27 8.21
N TRP A 155 4.07 -9.80 9.12
CA TRP A 155 5.04 -10.59 9.86
C TRP A 155 4.80 -10.44 11.37
N PRO A 156 5.00 -11.42 12.22
CA PRO A 156 5.49 -12.80 11.94
C PRO A 156 4.51 -13.65 11.12
N LYS A 157 5.08 -14.69 10.49
CA LYS A 157 4.31 -15.62 9.64
C LYS A 157 3.10 -16.22 10.37
N LEU A 158 3.24 -16.52 11.66
CA LEU A 158 2.16 -17.03 12.48
C LEU A 158 0.94 -16.10 12.48
N LEU A 159 1.16 -14.77 12.57
CA LEU A 159 0.07 -13.79 12.54
C LEU A 159 -0.56 -13.70 11.12
N ALA A 160 0.24 -13.84 10.08
CA ALA A 160 -0.28 -13.94 8.70
C ALA A 160 -1.17 -15.17 8.51
N ASP A 161 -0.76 -16.33 9.01
CA ASP A 161 -1.52 -17.58 8.90
C ASP A 161 -2.83 -17.52 9.73
N LEU A 162 -2.81 -16.90 10.91
CA LEU A 162 -4.01 -16.62 11.69
C LEU A 162 -4.97 -15.69 10.95
N ALA A 163 -4.47 -14.58 10.39
CA ALA A 163 -5.28 -13.64 9.63
C ALA A 163 -5.93 -14.30 8.40
N LYS A 164 -5.17 -15.13 7.67
CA LYS A 164 -5.70 -15.96 6.57
C LYS A 164 -6.85 -16.86 7.05
N THR A 165 -6.65 -17.53 8.19
CA THR A 165 -7.67 -18.41 8.78
C THR A 165 -8.93 -17.63 9.14
N PHE A 166 -8.79 -16.46 9.77
CA PHE A 166 -9.92 -15.60 10.11
C PHE A 166 -10.68 -15.12 8.88
N ALA A 167 -9.97 -14.76 7.80
CA ALA A 167 -10.59 -14.39 6.54
C ALA A 167 -11.34 -15.58 5.90
N MET A 168 -10.74 -16.78 5.92
CA MET A 168 -11.35 -17.98 5.34
C MET A 168 -12.66 -18.39 6.03
N ILE A 169 -12.77 -18.22 7.34
CA ILE A 169 -13.97 -18.55 8.11
C ILE A 169 -14.95 -17.38 8.27
N GLY A 170 -14.67 -16.24 7.62
CA GLY A 170 -15.56 -15.08 7.54
C GLY A 170 -15.54 -14.17 8.77
N LEU A 171 -14.54 -14.28 9.65
CA LEU A 171 -14.40 -13.42 10.84
C LEU A 171 -13.94 -12.00 10.51
N THR A 172 -13.44 -11.77 9.29
CA THR A 172 -13.03 -10.43 8.83
C THR A 172 -14.10 -9.72 8.01
N GLU A 173 -15.28 -10.33 7.87
CA GLU A 173 -16.39 -9.80 7.07
C GLU A 173 -17.22 -8.79 7.86
N MET A 174 -17.87 -7.86 7.10
CA MET A 174 -18.80 -6.86 7.63
C MET A 174 -20.23 -7.37 7.80
N ARG A 175 -20.48 -8.62 7.43
CA ARG A 175 -21.81 -9.21 7.51
C ARG A 175 -22.21 -9.38 8.98
N GLU A 176 -23.32 -8.76 9.38
CA GLU A 176 -23.89 -8.91 10.70
C GLU A 176 -24.33 -10.37 10.97
N VAL A 177 -24.04 -10.84 12.16
CA VAL A 177 -24.40 -12.18 12.67
C VAL A 177 -25.20 -12.03 13.95
N SER A 178 -26.34 -12.71 14.03
CA SER A 178 -27.17 -12.77 15.25
C SER A 178 -26.58 -13.79 16.23
N LEU A 179 -26.31 -13.35 17.44
CA LEU A 179 -25.86 -14.19 18.57
C LEU A 179 -26.86 -14.02 19.72
N GLY A 180 -27.90 -14.83 19.74
CA GLY A 180 -29.03 -14.67 20.66
C GLY A 180 -29.76 -13.36 20.39
N SER A 181 -29.80 -12.47 21.38
CA SER A 181 -30.41 -11.13 21.27
C SER A 181 -29.44 -10.06 20.76
N LEU A 182 -28.18 -10.41 20.54
CA LEU A 182 -27.16 -9.47 20.06
C LEU A 182 -26.98 -9.59 18.57
N THR A 183 -26.70 -8.46 17.90
CA THR A 183 -26.21 -8.43 16.53
C THR A 183 -24.74 -7.98 16.55
N ILE A 184 -23.88 -8.77 15.96
CA ILE A 184 -22.42 -8.58 15.99
C ILE A 184 -21.90 -8.47 14.56
N CYS A 185 -21.05 -7.48 14.28
CA CYS A 185 -20.21 -7.45 13.11
C CYS A 185 -18.92 -8.25 13.41
N PRO A 186 -18.64 -9.34 12.70
CA PRO A 186 -17.44 -10.15 12.96
C PRO A 186 -16.15 -9.33 12.89
N ARG A 187 -15.99 -8.44 11.89
CA ARG A 187 -14.80 -7.59 11.77
C ARG A 187 -14.62 -6.71 13.00
N ASP A 188 -15.66 -6.02 13.45
CA ASP A 188 -15.57 -5.14 14.63
C ASP A 188 -15.14 -5.92 15.86
N LEU A 189 -15.71 -7.11 16.06
CA LEU A 189 -15.31 -8.02 17.14
C LEU A 189 -13.84 -8.42 17.00
N MET A 190 -13.39 -8.80 15.80
CA MET A 190 -12.00 -9.22 15.57
C MET A 190 -11.00 -8.07 15.77
N VAL A 191 -11.36 -6.83 15.43
CA VAL A 191 -10.53 -5.64 15.73
C VAL A 191 -10.35 -5.52 17.25
N GLU A 192 -11.42 -5.59 18.01
CA GLU A 192 -11.37 -5.51 19.48
C GLU A 192 -10.59 -6.65 20.13
N LEU A 193 -10.73 -7.88 19.63
CA LEU A 193 -9.96 -9.03 20.12
C LEU A 193 -8.47 -8.91 19.77
N THR A 194 -8.15 -8.42 18.57
CA THR A 194 -6.76 -8.23 18.13
C THR A 194 -6.04 -7.17 18.97
N LEU A 195 -6.72 -6.08 19.34
CA LEU A 195 -6.17 -5.06 20.24
C LEU A 195 -5.83 -5.63 21.63
N ARG A 196 -6.50 -6.71 22.03
CA ARG A 196 -6.29 -7.40 23.32
C ARG A 196 -5.53 -8.71 23.18
N LEU A 197 -4.86 -8.93 22.06
CA LEU A 197 -4.22 -10.22 21.79
C LEU A 197 -3.22 -10.61 22.89
N ASN A 198 -2.47 -9.65 23.43
CA ASN A 198 -1.51 -9.89 24.52
C ASN A 198 -2.20 -10.31 25.83
N GLU A 199 -3.45 -9.92 26.04
CA GLU A 199 -4.23 -10.27 27.25
C GLU A 199 -4.92 -11.63 27.09
N LEU A 200 -5.31 -11.98 25.86
CA LEU A 200 -6.12 -13.15 25.54
C LEU A 200 -5.30 -14.37 25.11
N SER A 201 -4.07 -14.14 24.63
CA SER A 201 -3.22 -15.22 24.13
C SER A 201 -2.55 -16.01 25.25
N SER A 202 -2.26 -17.29 24.97
CA SER A 202 -1.45 -18.08 25.90
C SER A 202 -0.02 -17.55 25.98
N PRO A 203 0.67 -17.70 27.11
CA PRO A 203 2.07 -17.28 27.25
C PRO A 203 2.99 -17.89 26.17
N GLU A 204 2.74 -19.14 25.78
CA GLU A 204 3.53 -19.85 24.77
C GLU A 204 3.38 -19.21 23.38
N LEU A 205 2.18 -18.75 23.03
CA LEU A 205 1.95 -18.03 21.76
C LEU A 205 2.68 -16.69 21.77
N VAL A 206 2.55 -15.93 22.86
CA VAL A 206 3.23 -14.63 23.01
C VAL A 206 4.75 -14.81 22.93
N GLU A 207 5.32 -15.81 23.64
CA GLU A 207 6.75 -16.12 23.59
C GLU A 207 7.22 -16.51 22.18
N SER A 208 6.41 -17.30 21.45
CA SER A 208 6.73 -17.68 20.06
C SER A 208 6.79 -16.46 19.13
N VAL A 209 5.83 -15.56 19.24
CA VAL A 209 5.79 -14.30 18.47
C VAL A 209 6.98 -13.41 18.82
N ILE A 210 7.29 -13.23 20.11
CA ILE A 210 8.42 -12.42 20.57
C ILE A 210 9.73 -12.98 20.01
N LYS A 211 9.94 -14.30 20.07
CA LYS A 211 11.15 -14.95 19.57
C LYS A 211 11.37 -14.75 18.06
N GLU A 212 10.29 -14.78 17.26
CA GLU A 212 10.39 -14.47 15.84
C GLU A 212 10.79 -13.01 15.64
N ILE A 213 10.22 -12.08 16.42
CA ILE A 213 10.45 -10.64 16.31
C ILE A 213 11.87 -10.26 16.72
N GLU A 214 12.41 -10.86 17.78
CA GLU A 214 13.77 -10.61 18.27
C GLU A 214 14.82 -10.82 17.16
N GLY A 215 14.58 -11.77 16.23
CA GLY A 215 15.41 -12.00 15.06
C GLY A 215 15.46 -10.84 14.07
N PHE A 216 14.53 -9.89 14.13
CA PHE A 216 14.45 -8.71 13.26
C PHE A 216 15.20 -7.49 13.82
N GLY A 217 15.64 -7.52 15.09
CA GLY A 217 16.40 -6.44 15.71
C GLY A 217 15.65 -5.10 15.60
N GLU A 218 16.28 -4.08 15.04
CA GLU A 218 15.69 -2.74 14.87
C GLU A 218 14.46 -2.73 13.94
N TYR A 219 14.27 -3.75 13.10
CA TYR A 219 13.13 -3.88 12.18
C TYR A 219 11.92 -4.59 12.80
N ALA A 220 11.92 -4.83 14.10
CA ALA A 220 10.82 -5.49 14.81
C ALA A 220 9.45 -4.79 14.63
N MET A 221 9.43 -3.50 14.32
CA MET A 221 8.24 -2.71 13.97
C MET A 221 8.32 -2.15 12.54
N GLY A 222 9.01 -2.87 11.65
CA GLY A 222 9.39 -2.40 10.35
C GLY A 222 8.39 -2.67 9.24
N VAL A 223 8.72 -2.16 8.08
CA VAL A 223 8.02 -2.39 6.81
C VAL A 223 9.03 -2.53 5.69
N ALA A 224 8.77 -3.42 4.74
CA ALA A 224 9.46 -3.44 3.46
C ALA A 224 8.47 -3.27 2.32
N LEU A 225 8.86 -2.50 1.32
CA LEU A 225 8.11 -2.21 0.12
C LEU A 225 8.91 -2.70 -1.09
N ARG A 226 8.20 -3.16 -2.11
CA ARG A 226 8.77 -3.44 -3.43
C ARG A 226 7.82 -3.02 -4.53
N VAL A 227 8.39 -2.42 -5.58
CA VAL A 227 7.67 -2.02 -6.78
C VAL A 227 8.43 -2.55 -7.99
N ASP A 228 7.78 -3.38 -8.77
CA ASP A 228 8.29 -3.88 -10.04
C ASP A 228 7.54 -3.22 -11.19
N VAL A 229 8.27 -2.61 -12.12
CA VAL A 229 7.75 -1.98 -13.33
C VAL A 229 8.35 -2.68 -14.54
N GLU A 230 7.50 -3.28 -15.35
CA GLU A 230 7.92 -3.92 -16.60
C GLU A 230 7.27 -3.19 -17.80
N GLY A 231 8.03 -3.02 -18.84
CA GLY A 231 7.59 -2.35 -20.06
C GLY A 231 8.58 -2.52 -21.18
N LYS A 232 8.36 -1.78 -22.27
CA LYS A 232 9.21 -1.84 -23.47
C LYS A 232 9.91 -0.52 -23.71
N LYS A 233 11.13 -0.60 -24.16
CA LYS A 233 11.87 0.50 -24.76
C LYS A 233 12.48 0.01 -26.05
N GLU A 234 11.99 0.54 -27.17
CA GLU A 234 12.31 -0.02 -28.50
C GLU A 234 11.90 -1.50 -28.55
N ASP A 235 12.80 -2.40 -28.95
CA ASP A 235 12.56 -3.86 -29.01
C ASP A 235 12.99 -4.61 -27.74
N ARG A 236 13.30 -3.91 -26.64
CA ARG A 236 13.82 -4.52 -25.40
C ARG A 236 12.77 -4.47 -24.29
N VAL A 237 12.63 -5.57 -23.59
CA VAL A 237 11.87 -5.59 -22.34
C VAL A 237 12.77 -5.06 -21.23
N ILE A 238 12.30 -4.05 -20.55
CA ILE A 238 12.94 -3.42 -19.39
C ILE A 238 12.13 -3.79 -18.15
N ARG A 239 12.79 -4.29 -17.13
CA ARG A 239 12.22 -4.46 -15.80
C ARG A 239 13.02 -3.62 -14.81
N ARG A 240 12.35 -2.78 -14.05
CA ARG A 240 12.91 -1.99 -12.96
C ARG A 240 12.25 -2.40 -11.66
N SER A 241 13.08 -2.71 -10.68
CA SER A 241 12.62 -3.09 -9.35
C SER A 241 13.16 -2.09 -8.33
N TYR A 242 12.27 -1.57 -7.51
CA TYR A 242 12.59 -0.65 -6.42
C TYR A 242 12.22 -1.30 -5.12
N SER A 243 13.11 -1.26 -4.13
CA SER A 243 12.84 -1.78 -2.80
C SER A 243 13.24 -0.77 -1.75
N LEU A 244 12.47 -0.73 -0.68
CA LEU A 244 12.71 0.10 0.50
C LEU A 244 12.42 -0.73 1.73
N VAL A 245 13.25 -0.58 2.76
CA VAL A 245 13.02 -1.12 4.09
C VAL A 245 13.12 0.00 5.12
N SER A 246 12.25 -0.02 6.11
CA SER A 246 12.27 0.93 7.23
C SER A 246 12.09 0.18 8.55
N PRO A 247 12.85 0.53 9.60
CA PRO A 247 12.66 -0.04 10.93
C PRO A 247 11.35 0.41 11.61
N SER A 248 10.63 1.36 11.01
CA SER A 248 9.35 1.85 11.51
C SER A 248 8.35 2.03 10.38
N ALA A 249 7.27 1.26 10.42
CA ALA A 249 6.13 1.40 9.51
C ALA A 249 5.46 2.77 9.68
N VAL A 250 5.33 3.25 10.92
CA VAL A 250 4.78 4.58 11.23
C VAL A 250 5.61 5.69 10.57
N ARG A 251 6.94 5.63 10.67
CA ARG A 251 7.81 6.63 10.03
C ARG A 251 7.74 6.56 8.51
N ALA A 252 7.71 5.35 7.94
CA ALA A 252 7.58 5.15 6.50
C ALA A 252 6.28 5.74 5.94
N THR A 253 5.21 5.75 6.74
CA THR A 253 3.90 6.33 6.36
C THR A 253 3.86 7.84 6.63
N ALA A 254 4.36 8.30 7.78
CA ALA A 254 4.23 9.70 8.19
C ALA A 254 5.15 10.65 7.41
N LEU A 255 6.36 10.23 7.07
CA LEU A 255 7.34 11.08 6.38
C LEU A 255 6.86 11.55 5.00
N PRO A 256 6.35 10.67 4.09
CA PRO A 256 5.82 11.11 2.81
C PRO A 256 4.68 12.12 2.95
N ALA A 257 3.75 11.89 3.89
CA ALA A 257 2.66 12.80 4.17
C ALA A 257 3.18 14.18 4.62
N ALA A 258 4.11 14.21 5.56
CA ALA A 258 4.73 15.45 6.04
C ALA A 258 5.47 16.20 4.93
N LEU A 259 6.25 15.49 4.09
CA LEU A 259 6.89 16.06 2.90
C LEU A 259 5.86 16.61 1.92
N GLY A 260 4.75 15.92 1.71
CA GLY A 260 3.65 16.37 0.88
C GLY A 260 3.06 17.69 1.36
N VAL A 261 2.80 17.80 2.66
CA VAL A 261 2.34 19.07 3.29
C VAL A 261 3.35 20.20 3.10
N VAL A 262 4.64 19.94 3.39
CA VAL A 262 5.70 20.95 3.23
C VAL A 262 5.81 21.41 1.77
N LYS A 263 5.74 20.48 0.81
CA LYS A 263 5.76 20.83 -0.61
C LYS A 263 4.50 21.61 -1.02
N MET A 264 3.33 21.20 -0.56
CA MET A 264 2.08 21.90 -0.83
C MET A 264 2.09 23.35 -0.32
N LEU A 265 2.79 23.62 0.79
CA LEU A 265 2.95 24.96 1.35
C LEU A 265 4.03 25.80 0.64
N ARG A 266 5.08 25.16 0.12
CA ARG A 266 6.25 25.86 -0.47
C ARG A 266 6.20 25.96 -1.98
N GLU A 267 5.61 25.00 -2.64
CA GLU A 267 5.48 24.94 -4.10
C GLU A 267 4.11 25.50 -4.51
N ASN A 268 4.11 26.30 -5.56
CA ASN A 268 2.86 26.89 -6.04
C ASN A 268 2.14 25.88 -6.95
N TYR A 269 1.40 24.95 -6.35
CA TYR A 269 0.54 24.04 -7.11
C TYR A 269 -0.63 24.84 -7.69
N GLU A 270 -0.69 24.95 -9.01
CA GLU A 270 -1.82 25.58 -9.72
C GLU A 270 -3.04 24.65 -9.81
N ASN A 271 -2.78 23.33 -9.77
CA ASN A 271 -3.83 22.33 -9.82
C ASN A 271 -4.73 22.37 -8.60
N ARG A 272 -6.03 22.22 -8.84
CA ARG A 272 -7.07 22.07 -7.82
C ARG A 272 -7.84 20.79 -8.11
N GLY A 273 -8.38 20.15 -7.07
CA GLY A 273 -9.07 18.87 -7.18
C GLY A 273 -8.52 17.83 -6.25
N VAL A 274 -8.84 16.56 -6.53
CA VAL A 274 -8.41 15.39 -5.75
C VAL A 274 -7.48 14.53 -6.59
N TYR A 275 -6.29 14.28 -6.10
CA TYR A 275 -5.26 13.52 -6.81
C TYR A 275 -4.62 12.46 -5.90
N PRO A 276 -4.34 11.26 -6.42
CA PRO A 276 -3.36 10.38 -5.78
C PRO A 276 -1.94 10.94 -6.01
N PRO A 277 -0.93 10.45 -5.27
CA PRO A 277 0.44 10.96 -5.35
C PRO A 277 1.00 11.01 -6.78
N GLU A 278 0.84 9.93 -7.54
CA GLU A 278 1.32 9.83 -8.92
C GLU A 278 0.58 10.76 -9.90
N GLY A 279 -0.57 11.29 -9.51
CA GLY A 279 -1.34 12.24 -10.30
C GLY A 279 -0.82 13.67 -10.26
N ILE A 280 -0.11 14.06 -9.21
CA ILE A 280 0.24 15.46 -8.95
C ILE A 280 1.70 15.67 -8.57
N ILE A 281 2.36 14.71 -7.90
CA ILE A 281 3.73 14.85 -7.42
C ILE A 281 4.72 14.47 -8.53
N GLU A 282 5.78 15.30 -8.67
CA GLU A 282 6.93 14.94 -9.48
C GLU A 282 7.80 13.92 -8.71
N PRO A 283 7.89 12.66 -9.17
CA PRO A 283 8.43 11.58 -8.36
C PRO A 283 9.92 11.74 -8.07
N GLU A 284 10.75 12.14 -9.05
CA GLU A 284 12.19 12.20 -8.87
C GLU A 284 12.60 13.15 -7.74
N LYS A 285 12.05 14.36 -7.75
CA LYS A 285 12.34 15.37 -6.73
C LYS A 285 11.86 14.91 -5.35
N PHE A 286 10.69 14.29 -5.30
CA PHE A 286 10.11 13.79 -4.06
C PHE A 286 10.92 12.62 -3.48
N LEU A 287 11.26 11.65 -4.32
CA LEU A 287 12.03 10.47 -3.92
C LEU A 287 13.46 10.82 -3.48
N ARG A 288 14.08 11.87 -4.06
CA ARG A 288 15.36 12.39 -3.56
C ARG A 288 15.26 12.93 -2.13
N ASP A 289 14.13 13.56 -1.78
CA ASP A 289 13.91 14.02 -0.41
C ASP A 289 13.68 12.84 0.54
N VAL A 290 12.92 11.83 0.11
CA VAL A 290 12.68 10.57 0.85
C VAL A 290 13.97 9.80 1.06
N ALA A 291 14.86 9.76 0.07
CA ALA A 291 16.15 9.04 0.12
C ALA A 291 17.16 9.62 1.14
N LYS A 292 16.87 10.77 1.74
CA LYS A 292 17.66 11.30 2.87
C LYS A 292 17.38 10.54 4.18
N ASP A 293 16.22 9.89 4.27
CA ASP A 293 15.74 9.20 5.47
C ASP A 293 15.64 7.69 5.27
N PHE A 294 15.48 7.22 4.02
CA PHE A 294 15.32 5.79 3.68
C PHE A 294 16.24 5.42 2.52
N GLU A 295 16.88 4.26 2.62
CA GLU A 295 17.58 3.66 1.50
C GLU A 295 16.57 3.08 0.49
N ILE A 296 16.65 3.53 -0.75
CA ILE A 296 15.88 3.01 -1.88
C ILE A 296 16.86 2.26 -2.77
N GLN A 297 16.68 0.95 -2.88
CA GLN A 297 17.45 0.09 -3.76
C GLN A 297 16.77 0.02 -5.12
N GLU A 298 17.55 0.15 -6.19
CA GLU A 298 17.09 0.06 -7.57
C GLU A 298 17.85 -1.05 -8.30
N VAL A 299 17.12 -1.89 -9.05
CA VAL A 299 17.68 -2.91 -9.95
C VAL A 299 17.01 -2.77 -11.30
N GLU A 300 17.79 -2.58 -12.36
CA GLU A 300 17.28 -2.58 -13.74
C GLU A 300 17.79 -3.82 -14.48
N GLU A 301 16.86 -4.65 -15.00
CA GLU A 301 17.14 -5.77 -15.86
C GLU A 301 16.69 -5.46 -17.29
N LYS A 302 17.57 -5.77 -18.26
CA LYS A 302 17.27 -5.66 -19.69
C LYS A 302 17.23 -7.07 -20.28
N ARG A 303 16.10 -7.43 -20.88
CA ARG A 303 15.93 -8.71 -21.57
C ARG A 303 15.72 -8.46 -23.05
N GLY A 304 16.57 -9.05 -23.88
CA GLY A 304 16.49 -8.97 -25.33
C GLY A 304 17.13 -10.23 -25.96
N LYS A 305 17.18 -10.29 -27.28
CA LYS A 305 17.97 -11.34 -27.96
C LYS A 305 19.44 -11.12 -27.62
N LEU A 306 20.23 -12.21 -27.48
CA LEU A 306 21.63 -12.13 -27.09
C LEU A 306 22.45 -11.17 -27.96
N SER A 307 22.15 -11.07 -29.26
CA SER A 307 22.73 -10.10 -30.19
C SER A 307 22.46 -8.63 -29.84
N GLN A 308 21.37 -8.35 -29.14
CA GLN A 308 20.97 -7.00 -28.71
C GLN A 308 21.49 -6.63 -27.32
N ILE A 309 21.92 -7.62 -26.53
CA ILE A 309 22.47 -7.43 -25.18
C ILE A 309 23.97 -7.12 -25.26
N LEU A 310 24.63 -7.54 -26.32
CA LEU A 310 26.09 -7.39 -26.53
C LEU A 310 26.46 -6.10 -27.28
N GLU A 311 25.50 -5.32 -27.74
CA GLU A 311 25.66 -3.95 -28.26
C GLU A 311 25.51 -2.92 -27.14
#